data_d6df1ede964032eacd1427b5ec831cd6
#
_entry.id   d6df1ede964032eacd1427b5ec831cd6
#
_cell.length_a   1.000
_cell.length_b   1.000
_cell.length_c   1.000
_cell.angle_alpha   90.00
_cell.angle_beta   90.00
_cell.angle_gamma   90.00
#
_symmetry.space_group_name_H-M   'P 1'
#
loop_
_entity.id
_entity.type
_entity.pdbx_description
1 polymer ?
#
loop_
_entity_poly.entity_id
_entity_poly.type
_entity_poly.pdbx_seq_one_letter_code
_entity_poly.pdbx_strand_id
1 'polypeptide(L)'
;MRWPAFMRYLCLLAAWLTGVFAQEMPKFRWENFTSANGLPDNRVYNVKVDGERIWCGTDNGLAMYEKGKWKVYRPADGLAHRAVLYLDVDKKTGDLWAATMGGLSRLSAGRFDTFTQLNSGLANDVVYGVAVRGDEVWVATAAGASRFSTRTHEWSLFNERNTPMYEIWTYGVSAGEDKVYYAVWGGGVLEYDVKTGRWKDYNDPDGETEIVLYKNQGLIHEITTSVSYVKGILWVATYFGASRYDGRNWRNFLDKDSGLPSNFLNQVKAVDANRAWFATDKGLAYFDGANWAVYRPALGTGAPEMLVRNAAGRVTSVPVETAPAHNYILGLDFQGDDLWVATAKGLSHGIHIK
;
A
#
# COMPACT_ATOMS: atom_id res chain seq x y z
N MET A 1 42.04 -35.51 41.34
CA MET A 1 42.34 -34.77 40.08
C MET A 1 41.46 -33.53 40.07
N ARG A 2 42.05 -32.36 40.24
CA ARG A 2 41.33 -31.06 40.19
C ARG A 2 41.35 -30.56 38.76
N TRP A 3 40.20 -30.36 38.15
CA TRP A 3 40.05 -29.74 36.82
C TRP A 3 40.31 -28.24 36.90
N PRO A 4 41.01 -27.64 35.97
CA PRO A 4 41.37 -26.24 36.03
C PRO A 4 40.17 -25.34 35.77
N ALA A 5 40.16 -24.19 36.48
CA ALA A 5 39.08 -23.19 36.51
C ALA A 5 38.76 -22.51 35.18
N PHE A 6 39.47 -22.85 34.09
CA PHE A 6 39.32 -22.21 32.77
C PHE A 6 38.08 -22.67 31.96
N MET A 7 37.46 -23.79 32.36
CA MET A 7 36.28 -24.32 31.62
C MET A 7 34.93 -23.82 32.14
N ARG A 8 34.90 -23.04 33.22
CA ARG A 8 33.67 -22.44 33.77
C ARG A 8 33.29 -21.10 33.15
N TYR A 9 34.21 -20.43 32.46
CA TYR A 9 33.94 -19.14 31.78
C TYR A 9 33.47 -19.26 30.35
N LEU A 10 33.67 -20.40 29.70
CA LEU A 10 33.21 -20.62 28.31
C LEU A 10 31.70 -20.91 28.22
N CYS A 11 31.08 -21.44 29.29
CA CYS A 11 29.62 -21.70 29.29
C CYS A 11 28.78 -20.47 29.62
N LEU A 12 29.37 -19.41 30.19
CA LEU A 12 28.65 -18.17 30.51
C LEU A 12 28.67 -17.13 29.39
N LEU A 13 29.59 -17.26 28.42
CA LEU A 13 29.64 -16.38 27.23
C LEU A 13 28.75 -16.84 26.08
N ALA A 14 28.29 -18.10 26.08
CA ALA A 14 27.36 -18.62 25.08
C ALA A 14 25.89 -18.25 25.35
N ALA A 15 25.55 -17.79 26.55
CA ALA A 15 24.19 -17.43 26.94
C ALA A 15 23.82 -15.96 26.61
N TRP A 16 24.76 -15.15 26.14
CA TRP A 16 24.54 -13.73 25.83
C TRP A 16 24.39 -13.41 24.32
N LEU A 17 24.43 -14.41 23.45
CA LEU A 17 24.36 -14.24 22.00
C LEU A 17 23.06 -14.72 21.33
N THR A 18 22.04 -15.11 22.10
CA THR A 18 20.73 -15.50 21.56
C THR A 18 19.56 -14.64 22.04
N GLY A 19 19.84 -13.46 22.52
CA GLY A 19 18.82 -12.43 22.79
C GLY A 19 18.47 -11.63 21.53
N VAL A 20 18.20 -12.29 20.42
CA VAL A 20 17.32 -11.69 19.40
C VAL A 20 15.95 -11.72 20.04
N PHE A 21 15.55 -10.63 20.70
CA PHE A 21 14.15 -10.41 21.05
C PHE A 21 13.38 -10.53 19.75
N ALA A 22 12.67 -11.65 19.56
CA ALA A 22 11.67 -11.73 18.52
C ALA A 22 10.73 -10.55 18.78
N GLN A 23 10.76 -9.55 17.89
CA GLN A 23 9.87 -8.41 18.01
C GLN A 23 8.45 -9.00 18.05
N GLU A 24 7.70 -8.75 19.14
CA GLU A 24 6.32 -9.22 19.19
C GLU A 24 5.55 -8.61 18.03
N MET A 25 4.75 -9.45 17.35
CA MET A 25 3.88 -8.97 16.27
C MET A 25 2.92 -7.94 16.83
N PRO A 26 2.69 -6.81 16.14
CA PRO A 26 1.83 -5.76 16.64
C PRO A 26 0.41 -6.30 16.87
N LYS A 27 -0.16 -6.04 18.04
CA LYS A 27 -1.53 -6.41 18.40
C LYS A 27 -2.40 -5.18 18.35
N PHE A 28 -3.64 -5.32 17.87
CA PHE A 28 -4.56 -4.21 17.72
C PHE A 28 -5.91 -4.52 18.36
N ARG A 29 -6.51 -3.50 18.99
CA ARG A 29 -7.94 -3.39 19.20
C ARG A 29 -8.52 -2.62 18.00
N TRP A 30 -9.52 -3.19 17.35
CA TRP A 30 -10.12 -2.63 16.15
C TRP A 30 -11.41 -1.89 16.46
N GLU A 31 -11.54 -0.69 15.92
CA GLU A 31 -12.77 0.09 15.85
C GLU A 31 -13.21 0.19 14.40
N ASN A 32 -14.48 -0.15 14.13
CA ASN A 32 -14.99 -0.22 12.77
C ASN A 32 -16.03 0.85 12.49
N PHE A 33 -15.90 1.52 11.35
CA PHE A 33 -16.78 2.56 10.86
C PHE A 33 -17.50 2.11 9.59
N THR A 34 -18.79 2.40 9.52
CA THR A 34 -19.67 2.07 8.38
C THR A 34 -20.55 3.26 8.04
N SER A 35 -21.42 3.10 7.04
CA SER A 35 -22.41 4.13 6.70
C SER A 35 -23.40 4.40 7.85
N ALA A 36 -23.59 3.46 8.77
CA ALA A 36 -24.42 3.65 9.95
C ALA A 36 -23.82 4.66 10.96
N ASN A 37 -22.51 4.92 10.91
CA ASN A 37 -21.83 5.84 11.82
C ASN A 37 -20.99 6.91 11.11
N GLY A 38 -21.34 7.25 9.87
CA GLY A 38 -20.90 8.48 9.23
C GLY A 38 -20.10 8.36 7.93
N LEU A 39 -19.69 7.16 7.51
CA LEU A 39 -19.10 6.97 6.19
C LEU A 39 -20.15 7.21 5.08
N PRO A 40 -19.76 7.81 3.93
CA PRO A 40 -20.68 7.99 2.81
C PRO A 40 -21.02 6.70 2.09
N ASP A 41 -20.17 5.67 2.22
CA ASP A 41 -20.38 4.32 1.69
C ASP A 41 -19.57 3.30 2.50
N ASN A 42 -20.02 2.04 2.52
CA ASN A 42 -19.30 0.96 3.18
C ASN A 42 -18.11 0.45 2.36
N ARG A 43 -18.09 0.66 1.05
CA ARG A 43 -16.95 0.31 0.22
C ARG A 43 -15.92 1.41 0.28
N VAL A 44 -14.86 1.19 1.05
CA VAL A 44 -13.74 2.14 1.21
C VAL A 44 -12.58 1.61 0.37
N TYR A 45 -12.18 2.38 -0.66
CA TYR A 45 -11.10 1.99 -1.56
C TYR A 45 -9.72 2.29 -1.00
N ASN A 46 -9.59 3.44 -0.37
CA ASN A 46 -8.31 3.91 0.15
C ASN A 46 -8.51 4.75 1.41
N VAL A 47 -7.47 4.80 2.23
CA VAL A 47 -7.38 5.67 3.39
C VAL A 47 -6.05 6.39 3.37
N LYS A 48 -6.02 7.65 3.80
CA LYS A 48 -4.82 8.47 3.98
C LYS A 48 -4.82 9.12 5.36
N VAL A 49 -3.78 8.85 6.13
CA VAL A 49 -3.55 9.46 7.45
C VAL A 49 -2.77 10.77 7.28
N ASP A 50 -3.30 11.85 7.85
CA ASP A 50 -2.69 13.17 7.82
C ASP A 50 -2.81 13.86 9.19
N GLY A 51 -1.95 13.46 10.12
CA GLY A 51 -2.03 13.86 11.51
C GLY A 51 -3.32 13.36 12.17
N GLU A 52 -4.13 14.27 12.69
CA GLU A 52 -5.44 13.94 13.28
C GLU A 52 -6.56 13.75 12.23
N ARG A 53 -6.30 14.07 10.97
CA ARG A 53 -7.26 13.89 9.87
C ARG A 53 -7.08 12.56 9.19
N ILE A 54 -8.16 11.82 9.05
CA ILE A 54 -8.21 10.57 8.32
C ILE A 54 -9.10 10.76 7.10
N TRP A 55 -8.49 10.70 5.93
CA TRP A 55 -9.18 10.83 4.66
C TRP A 55 -9.53 9.47 4.09
N CYS A 56 -10.74 9.29 3.60
CA CYS A 56 -11.25 8.04 3.06
C CYS A 56 -11.86 8.25 1.69
N GLY A 57 -11.34 7.52 0.70
CA GLY A 57 -11.95 7.40 -0.62
C GLY A 57 -12.95 6.26 -0.65
N THR A 58 -14.20 6.56 -1.04
CA THR A 58 -15.28 5.57 -1.07
C THR A 58 -15.97 5.51 -2.43
N ASP A 59 -16.90 4.56 -2.62
CA ASP A 59 -17.71 4.49 -3.83
C ASP A 59 -18.72 5.65 -3.97
N ASN A 60 -18.99 6.38 -2.89
CA ASN A 60 -19.97 7.46 -2.87
C ASN A 60 -19.51 8.75 -2.19
N GLY A 61 -18.28 9.14 -2.44
CA GLY A 61 -17.70 10.40 -1.98
C GLY A 61 -16.36 10.25 -1.27
N LEU A 62 -15.77 11.40 -1.00
CA LEU A 62 -14.61 11.58 -0.15
C LEU A 62 -15.09 11.88 1.27
N ALA A 63 -14.55 11.18 2.26
CA ALA A 63 -14.83 11.45 3.67
C ALA A 63 -13.57 11.89 4.41
N MET A 64 -13.73 12.79 5.37
CA MET A 64 -12.71 13.16 6.34
C MET A 64 -13.25 12.91 7.75
N TYR A 65 -12.47 12.18 8.55
CA TYR A 65 -12.70 12.00 9.97
C TYR A 65 -11.69 12.83 10.77
N GLU A 66 -12.19 13.65 11.67
CA GLU A 66 -11.35 14.44 12.58
C GLU A 66 -12.08 14.64 13.91
N LYS A 67 -11.44 14.34 15.03
CA LYS A 67 -11.96 14.57 16.40
C LYS A 67 -13.37 14.00 16.62
N GLY A 68 -13.62 12.77 16.13
CA GLY A 68 -14.91 12.10 16.31
C GLY A 68 -16.00 12.53 15.32
N LYS A 69 -15.70 13.39 14.35
CA LYS A 69 -16.68 13.92 13.40
C LYS A 69 -16.33 13.59 11.97
N TRP A 70 -17.34 13.26 11.18
CA TRP A 70 -17.22 13.06 9.74
C TRP A 70 -17.61 14.32 8.97
N LYS A 71 -16.83 14.62 7.93
CA LYS A 71 -17.17 15.55 6.86
C LYS A 71 -17.12 14.83 5.53
N VAL A 72 -18.18 14.94 4.73
CA VAL A 72 -18.29 14.25 3.43
C VAL A 72 -18.32 15.28 2.32
N TYR A 73 -17.61 14.98 1.24
CA TYR A 73 -17.55 15.76 0.01
C TYR A 73 -18.04 14.93 -1.16
N ARG A 74 -18.82 15.55 -2.03
CA ARG A 74 -19.47 14.95 -3.20
C ARG A 74 -19.21 15.77 -4.46
N PRO A 75 -19.61 15.32 -5.66
CA PRO A 75 -19.51 16.13 -6.87
C PRO A 75 -20.18 17.49 -6.77
N ALA A 76 -21.27 17.63 -6.02
CA ALA A 76 -21.93 18.92 -5.75
C ALA A 76 -21.03 19.91 -4.99
N ASP A 77 -20.01 19.44 -4.29
CA ASP A 77 -19.01 20.26 -3.58
C ASP A 77 -17.79 20.58 -4.46
N GLY A 78 -17.74 20.07 -5.70
CA GLY A 78 -16.65 20.26 -6.65
C GLY A 78 -15.72 19.05 -6.83
N LEU A 79 -15.97 17.92 -6.14
CA LEU A 79 -15.23 16.68 -6.34
C LEU A 79 -15.48 16.15 -7.77
N ALA A 80 -14.43 15.70 -8.48
CA ALA A 80 -14.51 15.28 -9.87
C ALA A 80 -15.50 14.13 -10.12
N HIS A 81 -15.57 13.17 -9.20
CA HIS A 81 -16.47 12.02 -9.30
C HIS A 81 -16.80 11.46 -7.91
N ARG A 82 -17.94 10.76 -7.78
CA ARG A 82 -18.35 10.14 -6.50
C ARG A 82 -17.44 9.00 -6.04
N ALA A 83 -16.91 8.19 -6.97
CA ALA A 83 -15.99 7.11 -6.66
C ALA A 83 -14.56 7.64 -6.55
N VAL A 84 -14.00 7.60 -5.34
CA VAL A 84 -12.64 8.07 -5.00
C VAL A 84 -11.77 6.86 -4.71
N LEU A 85 -10.78 6.62 -5.58
CA LEU A 85 -10.02 5.37 -5.61
C LEU A 85 -8.70 5.44 -4.81
N TYR A 86 -8.03 6.60 -4.81
CA TYR A 86 -6.76 6.78 -4.11
C TYR A 86 -6.60 8.20 -3.62
N LEU A 87 -5.77 8.38 -2.59
CA LEU A 87 -5.55 9.65 -1.92
C LEU A 87 -4.07 9.87 -1.61
N ASP A 88 -3.59 11.09 -1.79
CA ASP A 88 -2.33 11.53 -1.20
C ASP A 88 -2.40 12.98 -0.74
N VAL A 89 -1.53 13.36 0.18
CA VAL A 89 -1.50 14.70 0.79
C VAL A 89 -0.15 15.34 0.53
N ASP A 90 -0.16 16.53 0.01
CA ASP A 90 1.01 17.39 -0.03
C ASP A 90 1.37 17.82 1.39
N LYS A 91 2.44 17.29 1.94
CA LYS A 91 2.89 17.58 3.31
C LYS A 91 3.37 19.03 3.51
N LYS A 92 3.67 19.75 2.42
CA LYS A 92 4.13 21.14 2.46
C LYS A 92 2.96 22.12 2.51
N THR A 93 1.90 21.87 1.73
CA THR A 93 0.74 22.77 1.60
C THR A 93 -0.47 22.30 2.38
N GLY A 94 -0.55 21.02 2.71
CA GLY A 94 -1.73 20.37 3.29
C GLY A 94 -2.84 20.09 2.27
N ASP A 95 -2.58 20.25 0.98
CA ASP A 95 -3.56 19.97 -0.07
C ASP A 95 -3.77 18.45 -0.20
N LEU A 96 -5.02 18.05 -0.29
CA LEU A 96 -5.39 16.67 -0.58
C LEU A 96 -5.55 16.49 -2.09
N TRP A 97 -4.94 15.44 -2.62
CA TRP A 97 -5.12 14.98 -3.99
C TRP A 97 -5.93 13.68 -4.00
N ALA A 98 -7.01 13.68 -4.77
CA ALA A 98 -7.94 12.56 -4.84
C ALA A 98 -8.07 12.04 -6.28
N ALA A 99 -7.62 10.81 -6.50
CA ALA A 99 -7.79 10.05 -7.72
C ALA A 99 -9.22 9.53 -7.80
N THR A 100 -9.93 9.80 -8.88
CA THR A 100 -11.34 9.43 -9.03
C THR A 100 -11.63 8.76 -10.38
N MET A 101 -12.82 8.21 -10.52
CA MET A 101 -13.32 7.64 -11.79
C MET A 101 -13.72 8.70 -12.84
N GLY A 102 -13.52 9.99 -12.57
CA GLY A 102 -13.91 11.08 -13.47
C GLY A 102 -12.96 12.28 -13.41
N GLY A 103 -11.69 12.05 -13.12
CA GLY A 103 -10.63 13.05 -13.06
C GLY A 103 -9.84 13.01 -11.77
N LEU A 104 -8.88 13.90 -11.67
CA LEU A 104 -8.08 14.16 -10.47
C LEU A 104 -8.65 15.41 -9.77
N SER A 105 -8.89 15.33 -8.46
CA SER A 105 -9.30 16.48 -7.66
C SER A 105 -8.22 16.91 -6.69
N ARG A 106 -8.01 18.21 -6.56
CA ARG A 106 -7.22 18.83 -5.51
C ARG A 106 -8.13 19.58 -4.56
N LEU A 107 -8.11 19.25 -3.30
CA LEU A 107 -8.77 20.04 -2.24
C LEU A 107 -7.74 20.94 -1.57
N SER A 108 -7.84 22.23 -1.80
CA SER A 108 -6.96 23.26 -1.24
C SER A 108 -7.78 24.36 -0.58
N ALA A 109 -7.48 24.70 0.67
CA ALA A 109 -8.18 25.73 1.43
C ALA A 109 -9.72 25.60 1.38
N GLY A 110 -10.23 24.36 1.38
CA GLY A 110 -11.67 24.05 1.38
C GLY A 110 -12.36 24.12 0.02
N ARG A 111 -11.64 24.34 -1.07
CA ARG A 111 -12.16 24.36 -2.45
C ARG A 111 -11.53 23.28 -3.30
N PHE A 112 -12.31 22.74 -4.23
CA PHE A 112 -11.83 21.78 -5.21
C PHE A 112 -11.39 22.45 -6.51
N ASP A 113 -10.21 22.04 -7.00
CA ASP A 113 -9.80 22.15 -8.39
C ASP A 113 -9.92 20.76 -9.02
N THR A 114 -10.52 20.66 -10.19
CA THR A 114 -10.73 19.40 -10.91
C THR A 114 -10.01 19.39 -12.24
N PHE A 115 -9.22 18.34 -12.47
CA PHE A 115 -8.42 18.11 -13.65
C PHE A 115 -8.96 16.91 -14.43
N THR A 116 -9.24 17.13 -15.72
CA THR A 116 -9.72 16.10 -16.65
C THR A 116 -8.89 16.15 -17.94
N GLN A 117 -9.04 15.14 -18.81
CA GLN A 117 -8.43 15.19 -20.15
C GLN A 117 -8.84 16.45 -20.94
N LEU A 118 -10.05 16.94 -20.73
CA LEU A 118 -10.58 18.07 -21.48
C LEU A 118 -10.00 19.42 -21.05
N ASN A 119 -9.66 19.59 -19.76
CA ASN A 119 -9.23 20.87 -19.21
C ASN A 119 -7.77 20.90 -18.71
N SER A 120 -7.05 19.79 -18.86
CA SER A 120 -5.68 19.65 -18.38
C SER A 120 -4.85 18.73 -19.27
N GLY A 121 -3.63 18.38 -18.86
CA GLY A 121 -2.77 17.38 -19.49
C GLY A 121 -2.89 15.99 -18.87
N LEU A 122 -4.02 15.68 -18.23
CA LEU A 122 -4.29 14.37 -17.65
C LEU A 122 -4.43 13.33 -18.76
N ALA A 123 -3.78 12.17 -18.61
CA ALA A 123 -3.76 11.11 -19.62
C ALA A 123 -5.13 10.46 -19.84
N ASN A 124 -5.88 10.28 -18.75
CA ASN A 124 -7.25 9.73 -18.78
C ASN A 124 -8.03 10.16 -17.53
N ASP A 125 -9.36 10.29 -17.66
CA ASP A 125 -10.24 10.69 -16.56
C ASP A 125 -10.41 9.59 -15.50
N VAL A 126 -10.17 8.33 -15.84
CA VAL A 126 -10.13 7.25 -14.85
C VAL A 126 -8.75 7.25 -14.22
N VAL A 127 -8.68 7.77 -12.99
CA VAL A 127 -7.45 7.92 -12.22
C VAL A 127 -7.43 6.88 -11.09
N TYR A 128 -6.44 5.99 -11.13
CA TYR A 128 -6.30 4.90 -10.14
C TYR A 128 -5.36 5.23 -9.00
N GLY A 129 -4.35 6.07 -9.22
CA GLY A 129 -3.36 6.38 -8.21
C GLY A 129 -2.82 7.81 -8.33
N VAL A 130 -2.39 8.35 -7.20
CA VAL A 130 -1.72 9.65 -7.10
C VAL A 130 -0.63 9.59 -6.06
N ALA A 131 0.51 10.25 -6.33
CA ALA A 131 1.61 10.40 -5.38
C ALA A 131 2.20 11.82 -5.49
N VAL A 132 2.33 12.48 -4.36
CA VAL A 132 2.91 13.83 -4.26
C VAL A 132 4.38 13.74 -3.87
N ARG A 133 5.23 14.44 -4.62
CA ARG A 133 6.67 14.53 -4.38
C ARG A 133 7.15 15.97 -4.58
N GLY A 134 7.37 16.69 -3.51
CA GLY A 134 7.73 18.11 -3.60
C GLY A 134 6.70 18.92 -4.37
N ASP A 135 7.12 19.58 -5.45
CA ASP A 135 6.23 20.37 -6.30
C ASP A 135 5.65 19.53 -7.47
N GLU A 136 5.74 18.21 -7.43
CA GLU A 136 5.26 17.30 -8.48
C GLU A 136 4.14 16.39 -7.97
N VAL A 137 3.11 16.21 -8.76
CA VAL A 137 2.02 15.27 -8.56
C VAL A 137 2.06 14.23 -9.68
N TRP A 138 2.33 12.99 -9.32
CA TRP A 138 2.44 11.86 -10.23
C TRP A 138 1.15 11.07 -10.22
N VAL A 139 0.60 10.80 -11.40
CA VAL A 139 -0.76 10.30 -11.56
C VAL A 139 -0.78 9.04 -12.42
N ALA A 140 -1.40 7.99 -11.92
CA ALA A 140 -1.63 6.72 -12.61
C ALA A 140 -3.06 6.68 -13.16
N THR A 141 -3.23 6.36 -14.45
CA THR A 141 -4.52 6.40 -15.13
C THR A 141 -4.80 5.14 -15.98
N ALA A 142 -6.01 5.00 -16.48
CA ALA A 142 -6.39 3.91 -17.38
C ALA A 142 -5.72 3.98 -18.77
N ALA A 143 -5.02 5.06 -19.12
CA ALA A 143 -4.39 5.22 -20.42
C ALA A 143 -3.06 5.98 -20.33
N GLY A 144 -2.11 5.42 -19.57
CA GLY A 144 -0.80 6.00 -19.31
C GLY A 144 -0.73 6.73 -17.99
N ALA A 145 0.31 7.52 -17.83
CA ALA A 145 0.60 8.28 -16.63
C ALA A 145 0.75 9.77 -16.92
N SER A 146 0.58 10.60 -15.90
CA SER A 146 0.79 12.03 -16.00
C SER A 146 1.62 12.55 -14.83
N ARG A 147 2.31 13.65 -15.03
CA ARG A 147 2.95 14.44 -13.98
C ARG A 147 2.48 15.88 -14.10
N PHE A 148 2.04 16.43 -13.00
CA PHE A 148 1.68 17.84 -12.85
C PHE A 148 2.69 18.56 -11.97
N SER A 149 3.20 19.71 -12.40
CA SER A 149 4.02 20.60 -11.58
C SER A 149 3.14 21.65 -10.90
N THR A 150 3.07 21.60 -9.58
CA THR A 150 2.31 22.62 -8.81
C THR A 150 2.97 23.99 -8.84
N ARG A 151 4.24 24.07 -9.22
CA ARG A 151 5.03 25.30 -9.31
C ARG A 151 4.86 26.01 -10.67
N THR A 152 4.93 25.25 -11.79
CA THR A 152 4.85 25.83 -13.14
C THR A 152 3.49 25.66 -13.78
N HIS A 153 2.59 24.86 -13.17
CA HIS A 153 1.28 24.46 -13.69
C HIS A 153 1.35 23.70 -15.02
N GLU A 154 2.49 23.08 -15.31
CA GLU A 154 2.71 22.30 -16.53
C GLU A 154 2.41 20.81 -16.32
N TRP A 155 1.91 20.17 -17.38
CA TRP A 155 1.65 18.75 -17.42
C TRP A 155 2.67 18.03 -18.32
N SER A 156 3.05 16.82 -17.92
CA SER A 156 3.78 15.87 -18.77
C SER A 156 2.96 14.60 -18.90
N LEU A 157 2.82 14.10 -20.11
CA LEU A 157 2.12 12.86 -20.45
C LEU A 157 3.12 11.75 -20.72
N PHE A 158 2.89 10.55 -20.16
CA PHE A 158 3.72 9.36 -20.34
C PHE A 158 2.87 8.18 -20.82
N ASN A 159 3.29 7.59 -21.95
CA ASN A 159 2.64 6.46 -22.58
C ASN A 159 3.67 5.62 -23.37
N GLU A 160 3.21 4.66 -24.17
CA GLU A 160 4.03 3.77 -25.00
C GLU A 160 4.94 4.48 -26.03
N ARG A 161 4.68 5.77 -26.33
CA ARG A 161 5.47 6.53 -27.31
C ARG A 161 6.73 7.16 -26.72
N ASN A 162 6.76 7.37 -25.40
CA ASN A 162 7.85 8.09 -24.75
C ASN A 162 8.37 7.39 -23.48
N THR A 163 7.89 6.18 -23.19
CA THR A 163 8.35 5.31 -22.11
C THR A 163 8.49 3.87 -22.62
N PRO A 164 9.15 2.97 -21.90
CA PRO A 164 9.20 1.55 -22.27
C PRO A 164 7.91 0.77 -21.97
N MET A 165 6.83 1.43 -21.50
CA MET A 165 5.59 0.71 -21.24
C MET A 165 4.99 0.14 -22.52
N TYR A 166 4.58 -1.13 -22.49
CA TYR A 166 3.85 -1.78 -23.57
C TYR A 166 2.36 -1.95 -23.24
N GLU A 167 2.01 -1.92 -21.96
CA GLU A 167 0.65 -1.80 -21.46
C GLU A 167 0.44 -0.40 -20.85
N ILE A 168 -0.67 0.24 -21.17
CA ILE A 168 -0.90 1.63 -20.78
C ILE A 168 -1.75 1.80 -19.50
N TRP A 169 -2.28 0.72 -18.96
CA TRP A 169 -3.12 0.77 -17.77
C TRP A 169 -2.27 0.86 -16.51
N THR A 170 -1.93 2.08 -16.09
CA THR A 170 -1.21 2.31 -14.84
C THR A 170 -2.19 2.29 -13.66
N TYR A 171 -1.93 1.40 -12.68
CA TYR A 171 -2.85 1.11 -11.59
C TYR A 171 -2.46 1.75 -10.27
N GLY A 172 -1.17 1.94 -10.02
CA GLY A 172 -0.64 2.54 -8.81
C GLY A 172 0.63 3.33 -9.06
N VAL A 173 0.95 4.25 -8.15
CA VAL A 173 2.18 5.05 -8.21
C VAL A 173 2.76 5.25 -6.80
N SER A 174 4.09 5.21 -6.71
CA SER A 174 4.84 5.54 -5.49
C SER A 174 6.03 6.41 -5.85
N ALA A 175 6.12 7.59 -5.22
CA ALA A 175 7.16 8.56 -5.49
C ALA A 175 8.07 8.71 -4.26
N GLY A 176 9.38 8.43 -4.46
CA GLY A 176 10.44 8.66 -3.49
C GLY A 176 11.29 9.88 -3.86
N GLU A 177 12.40 10.10 -3.15
CA GLU A 177 13.29 11.23 -3.40
C GLU A 177 14.01 11.15 -4.76
N ASP A 178 14.44 9.95 -5.14
CA ASP A 178 15.28 9.69 -6.31
C ASP A 178 14.53 8.99 -7.45
N LYS A 179 13.43 8.29 -7.16
CA LYS A 179 12.71 7.45 -8.12
C LYS A 179 11.21 7.54 -7.95
N VAL A 180 10.50 7.38 -9.06
CA VAL A 180 9.04 7.16 -9.09
C VAL A 180 8.76 5.82 -9.75
N TYR A 181 7.89 5.03 -9.13
CA TYR A 181 7.49 3.72 -9.64
C TYR A 181 6.00 3.68 -9.95
N TYR A 182 5.64 3.04 -11.04
CA TYR A 182 4.26 2.75 -11.40
C TYR A 182 4.02 1.25 -11.44
N ALA A 183 2.90 0.82 -10.88
CA ALA A 183 2.33 -0.49 -11.12
C ALA A 183 1.54 -0.43 -12.43
N VAL A 184 1.86 -1.29 -13.38
CA VAL A 184 1.20 -1.36 -14.70
C VAL A 184 0.49 -2.71 -14.80
N TRP A 185 -0.82 -2.68 -15.01
CA TRP A 185 -1.61 -3.89 -15.14
C TRP A 185 -1.26 -4.63 -16.43
N GLY A 186 -0.71 -5.83 -16.30
CA GLY A 186 -0.19 -6.60 -17.43
C GLY A 186 1.14 -6.10 -18.01
N GLY A 187 1.72 -5.02 -17.43
CA GLY A 187 2.96 -4.40 -17.88
C GLY A 187 4.05 -4.32 -16.80
N GLY A 188 3.87 -5.05 -15.70
CA GLY A 188 4.87 -5.10 -14.63
C GLY A 188 5.04 -3.76 -13.90
N VAL A 189 6.27 -3.30 -13.74
CA VAL A 189 6.60 -2.07 -13.03
C VAL A 189 7.44 -1.15 -13.90
N LEU A 190 7.09 0.14 -13.94
CA LEU A 190 7.92 1.19 -14.54
C LEU A 190 8.64 1.98 -13.45
N GLU A 191 9.90 2.25 -13.67
CA GLU A 191 10.75 3.14 -12.87
C GLU A 191 11.07 4.40 -13.67
N TYR A 192 10.89 5.56 -13.05
CA TYR A 192 11.43 6.84 -13.52
C TYR A 192 12.54 7.30 -12.56
N ASP A 193 13.73 7.46 -13.07
CA ASP A 193 14.85 8.06 -12.34
C ASP A 193 14.77 9.58 -12.42
N VAL A 194 14.50 10.21 -11.29
CA VAL A 194 14.24 11.66 -11.20
C VAL A 194 15.47 12.49 -11.58
N LYS A 195 16.65 11.98 -11.27
CA LYS A 195 17.92 12.69 -11.51
C LYS A 195 18.31 12.69 -12.98
N THR A 196 18.11 11.57 -13.66
CA THR A 196 18.52 11.39 -15.06
C THR A 196 17.40 11.58 -16.08
N GLY A 197 16.14 11.57 -15.64
CA GLY A 197 14.97 11.61 -16.51
C GLY A 197 14.75 10.32 -17.32
N ARG A 198 15.41 9.22 -16.95
CA ARG A 198 15.33 7.96 -17.68
C ARG A 198 14.27 7.04 -17.12
N TRP A 199 13.65 6.29 -18.02
CA TRP A 199 12.72 5.23 -17.71
C TRP A 199 13.39 3.85 -17.77
N LYS A 200 12.89 2.93 -16.96
CA LYS A 200 13.21 1.51 -16.98
C LYS A 200 11.95 0.72 -16.61
N ASP A 201 11.79 -0.45 -17.20
CA ASP A 201 10.73 -1.42 -16.91
C ASP A 201 11.28 -2.64 -16.17
N TYR A 202 10.39 -3.30 -15.46
CA TYR A 202 10.64 -4.57 -14.77
C TYR A 202 9.45 -5.48 -15.00
N ASN A 203 9.72 -6.59 -15.66
CA ASN A 203 8.76 -7.65 -15.95
C ASN A 203 9.17 -8.92 -15.22
N ASP A 204 8.33 -9.94 -15.27
CA ASP A 204 8.79 -11.28 -14.90
C ASP A 204 9.76 -11.84 -15.98
N PRO A 205 10.45 -12.98 -15.73
CA PRO A 205 11.51 -13.42 -16.61
C PRO A 205 11.09 -13.82 -18.03
N ASP A 206 9.85 -14.26 -18.26
CA ASP A 206 9.38 -14.63 -19.61
C ASP A 206 8.61 -13.51 -20.32
N GLY A 207 8.14 -12.49 -19.60
CA GLY A 207 7.41 -11.36 -20.17
C GLY A 207 6.03 -11.76 -20.72
N GLU A 208 5.49 -12.89 -20.29
CA GLU A 208 4.18 -13.40 -20.69
C GLU A 208 3.20 -13.35 -19.49
N THR A 209 1.94 -13.06 -19.74
CA THR A 209 0.91 -13.01 -18.69
C THR A 209 0.41 -14.39 -18.25
N GLU A 210 1.15 -15.42 -18.54
CA GLU A 210 0.85 -16.78 -18.11
C GLU A 210 1.14 -17.02 -16.62
N ILE A 211 0.52 -18.06 -16.04
CA ILE A 211 0.69 -18.37 -14.61
C ILE A 211 1.95 -19.25 -14.41
N VAL A 212 3.07 -18.86 -14.96
CA VAL A 212 4.38 -19.43 -14.66
C VAL A 212 5.12 -18.49 -13.73
N LEU A 213 5.34 -18.90 -12.48
CA LEU A 213 5.92 -18.04 -11.45
C LEU A 213 7.41 -18.34 -11.25
N TYR A 214 8.27 -17.46 -11.72
CA TYR A 214 9.74 -17.55 -11.59
C TYR A 214 10.22 -16.97 -10.27
N LYS A 215 10.01 -17.71 -9.18
CA LYS A 215 10.31 -17.23 -7.83
C LYS A 215 11.75 -16.77 -7.67
N ASN A 216 11.94 -15.52 -7.21
CA ASN A 216 13.21 -14.83 -6.94
C ASN A 216 14.11 -14.61 -8.17
N GLN A 217 13.61 -14.76 -9.38
CA GLN A 217 14.37 -14.52 -10.62
C GLN A 217 14.06 -13.16 -11.24
N GLY A 218 12.96 -12.54 -10.86
CA GLY A 218 12.48 -11.25 -11.35
C GLY A 218 11.27 -10.80 -10.55
N LEU A 219 10.47 -9.93 -11.12
CA LEU A 219 9.12 -9.65 -10.67
C LEU A 219 8.33 -10.97 -10.67
N ILE A 220 7.44 -11.19 -9.69
CA ILE A 220 6.71 -12.47 -9.60
C ILE A 220 5.65 -12.62 -10.69
N HIS A 221 5.10 -11.51 -11.19
CA HIS A 221 4.08 -11.48 -12.23
C HIS A 221 3.79 -10.05 -12.72
N GLU A 222 3.41 -9.85 -14.00
CA GLU A 222 3.14 -8.53 -14.59
C GLU A 222 1.81 -7.90 -14.16
N ILE A 223 0.83 -8.66 -13.67
CA ILE A 223 -0.42 -8.06 -13.21
C ILE A 223 -0.19 -7.40 -11.85
N THR A 224 0.41 -6.21 -11.89
CA THR A 224 0.74 -5.43 -10.71
C THR A 224 -0.39 -4.51 -10.31
N THR A 225 -0.67 -4.41 -9.01
CA THR A 225 -1.77 -3.65 -8.43
C THR A 225 -1.30 -2.45 -7.62
N SER A 226 -0.14 -2.56 -6.98
CA SER A 226 0.40 -1.49 -6.14
C SER A 226 1.90 -1.59 -6.01
N VAL A 227 2.52 -0.44 -5.85
CA VAL A 227 3.95 -0.28 -5.55
C VAL A 227 4.13 0.58 -4.31
N SER A 228 5.18 0.29 -3.53
CA SER A 228 5.59 1.12 -2.39
C SER A 228 7.10 1.18 -2.32
N TYR A 229 7.65 2.37 -2.51
CA TYR A 229 9.10 2.60 -2.54
C TYR A 229 9.56 3.35 -1.30
N VAL A 230 10.56 2.81 -0.61
CA VAL A 230 11.14 3.41 0.58
C VAL A 230 12.63 3.12 0.69
N LYS A 231 13.46 4.16 0.82
CA LYS A 231 14.90 4.04 1.09
C LYS A 231 15.64 3.03 0.20
N GLY A 232 15.41 3.09 -1.11
CA GLY A 232 16.07 2.21 -2.09
C GLY A 232 15.42 0.83 -2.26
N ILE A 233 14.36 0.52 -1.52
CA ILE A 233 13.63 -0.75 -1.59
C ILE A 233 12.28 -0.54 -2.24
N LEU A 234 11.99 -1.33 -3.26
CA LEU A 234 10.69 -1.41 -3.91
C LEU A 234 9.92 -2.64 -3.44
N TRP A 235 8.70 -2.44 -2.97
CA TRP A 235 7.72 -3.48 -2.72
C TRP A 235 6.63 -3.43 -3.78
N VAL A 236 6.24 -4.58 -4.31
CA VAL A 236 5.25 -4.72 -5.37
C VAL A 236 4.17 -5.70 -4.93
N ALA A 237 2.92 -5.29 -5.05
CA ALA A 237 1.76 -6.17 -4.94
C ALA A 237 1.31 -6.60 -6.32
N THR A 238 0.96 -7.88 -6.47
CA THR A 238 0.41 -8.44 -7.72
C THR A 238 -0.82 -9.30 -7.42
N TYR A 239 -1.51 -9.76 -8.44
CA TYR A 239 -2.57 -10.78 -8.26
C TYR A 239 -2.02 -12.19 -8.03
N PHE A 240 -0.70 -12.36 -8.12
CA PHE A 240 -0.03 -13.67 -7.99
C PHE A 240 1.07 -13.67 -6.92
N GLY A 241 0.93 -12.85 -5.89
CA GLY A 241 1.87 -12.73 -4.79
C GLY A 241 2.49 -11.34 -4.67
N ALA A 242 3.56 -11.24 -3.88
CA ALA A 242 4.30 -10.01 -3.67
C ALA A 242 5.76 -10.15 -4.07
N SER A 243 6.36 -9.04 -4.48
CA SER A 243 7.79 -8.95 -4.78
C SER A 243 8.45 -7.84 -3.97
N ARG A 244 9.69 -8.04 -3.57
CA ARG A 244 10.59 -7.04 -2.98
C ARG A 244 11.86 -6.96 -3.79
N TYR A 245 12.26 -5.76 -4.21
CA TYR A 245 13.49 -5.48 -4.95
C TYR A 245 14.39 -4.55 -4.17
N ASP A 246 15.65 -4.92 -3.98
CA ASP A 246 16.65 -4.15 -3.23
C ASP A 246 17.63 -3.35 -4.11
N GLY A 247 17.30 -3.20 -5.38
CA GLY A 247 18.16 -2.58 -6.39
C GLY A 247 19.09 -3.56 -7.12
N ARG A 248 19.15 -4.83 -6.64
CA ARG A 248 19.96 -5.91 -7.24
C ARG A 248 19.22 -7.23 -7.32
N ASN A 249 18.55 -7.62 -6.23
CA ASN A 249 17.93 -8.93 -6.07
C ASN A 249 16.43 -8.81 -5.86
N TRP A 250 15.69 -9.74 -6.44
CA TRP A 250 14.28 -9.95 -6.20
C TRP A 250 14.06 -11.01 -5.11
N ARG A 251 13.12 -10.75 -4.22
CA ARG A 251 12.57 -11.71 -3.28
C ARG A 251 11.06 -11.72 -3.40
N ASN A 252 10.51 -12.91 -3.66
CA ASN A 252 9.08 -13.09 -3.91
C ASN A 252 8.41 -13.88 -2.79
N PHE A 253 7.13 -13.55 -2.55
CA PHE A 253 6.33 -14.13 -1.48
C PHE A 253 5.01 -14.65 -2.06
N LEU A 254 4.73 -15.91 -1.81
CA LEU A 254 3.49 -16.59 -2.20
C LEU A 254 2.79 -17.14 -0.95
N ASP A 255 1.48 -17.30 -0.99
CA ASP A 255 0.69 -17.84 0.13
C ASP A 255 1.17 -19.23 0.58
N LYS A 256 1.54 -20.08 -0.37
CA LYS A 256 2.01 -21.46 -0.10
C LYS A 256 3.33 -21.55 0.68
N ASP A 257 4.17 -20.51 0.63
CA ASP A 257 5.53 -20.57 1.22
C ASP A 257 5.90 -19.34 2.07
N SER A 258 5.00 -18.37 2.18
CA SER A 258 5.12 -17.21 3.07
C SER A 258 3.99 -17.21 4.12
N GLY A 259 3.76 -16.10 4.76
CA GLY A 259 2.60 -15.88 5.64
C GLY A 259 1.52 -15.02 4.99
N LEU A 260 1.56 -14.83 3.68
CA LEU A 260 0.46 -14.19 2.95
C LEU A 260 -0.81 -15.04 3.06
N PRO A 261 -1.98 -14.45 3.37
CA PRO A 261 -3.23 -15.20 3.43
C PRO A 261 -3.81 -15.51 2.04
N SER A 262 -3.30 -14.83 1.01
CA SER A 262 -3.69 -14.97 -0.40
C SER A 262 -2.61 -14.40 -1.32
N ASN A 263 -2.55 -14.88 -2.55
CA ASN A 263 -1.74 -14.28 -3.62
C ASN A 263 -2.40 -13.06 -4.27
N PHE A 264 -3.69 -12.84 -4.02
CA PHE A 264 -4.42 -11.70 -4.56
C PHE A 264 -4.24 -10.48 -3.65
N LEU A 265 -3.34 -9.56 -4.07
CA LEU A 265 -3.02 -8.36 -3.31
C LEU A 265 -3.60 -7.12 -3.99
N ASN A 266 -4.25 -6.27 -3.19
CA ASN A 266 -4.78 -4.98 -3.63
C ASN A 266 -3.77 -3.83 -3.39
N GLN A 267 -3.05 -3.87 -2.26
CA GLN A 267 -2.07 -2.85 -1.93
C GLN A 267 -0.92 -3.44 -1.12
N VAL A 268 0.28 -2.90 -1.32
CA VAL A 268 1.42 -3.03 -0.40
C VAL A 268 1.80 -1.66 0.14
N LYS A 269 2.10 -1.59 1.44
CA LYS A 269 2.59 -0.36 2.08
C LYS A 269 3.85 -0.69 2.90
N ALA A 270 4.98 -0.22 2.43
CA ALA A 270 6.25 -0.36 3.13
C ALA A 270 6.26 0.45 4.44
N VAL A 271 6.69 -0.17 5.52
CA VAL A 271 7.02 0.50 6.78
C VAL A 271 8.45 1.01 6.72
N ASP A 272 9.33 0.15 6.23
CA ASP A 272 10.74 0.44 5.97
C ASP A 272 11.33 -0.54 4.94
N ALA A 273 12.65 -0.62 4.87
CA ALA A 273 13.35 -1.50 3.94
C ALA A 273 13.01 -3.00 4.09
N ASN A 274 12.62 -3.44 5.29
CA ASN A 274 12.40 -4.86 5.60
C ASN A 274 10.97 -5.21 6.00
N ARG A 275 10.16 -4.23 6.38
CA ARG A 275 8.81 -4.41 6.93
C ARG A 275 7.77 -3.81 6.00
N ALA A 276 6.68 -4.54 5.81
CA ALA A 276 5.58 -4.08 4.97
C ALA A 276 4.23 -4.64 5.42
N TRP A 277 3.17 -3.90 5.12
CA TRP A 277 1.77 -4.30 5.21
C TRP A 277 1.24 -4.69 3.84
N PHE A 278 0.36 -5.69 3.79
CA PHE A 278 -0.25 -6.20 2.57
C PHE A 278 -1.76 -6.26 2.73
N ALA A 279 -2.47 -5.54 1.86
CA ALA A 279 -3.91 -5.62 1.72
C ALA A 279 -4.26 -6.75 0.76
N THR A 280 -4.97 -7.78 1.24
CA THR A 280 -5.37 -8.93 0.41
C THR A 280 -6.89 -9.13 0.43
N ASP A 281 -7.39 -10.01 -0.44
CA ASP A 281 -8.80 -10.41 -0.45
C ASP A 281 -9.18 -11.35 0.72
N LYS A 282 -8.18 -11.86 1.49
CA LYS A 282 -8.38 -12.82 2.60
C LYS A 282 -7.81 -12.35 3.94
N GLY A 283 -7.57 -11.07 4.10
CA GLY A 283 -7.09 -10.46 5.34
C GLY A 283 -5.99 -9.46 5.15
N LEU A 284 -5.65 -8.79 6.25
CA LEU A 284 -4.53 -7.87 6.35
C LEU A 284 -3.30 -8.64 6.81
N ALA A 285 -2.20 -8.57 6.07
CA ALA A 285 -0.95 -9.21 6.46
C ALA A 285 0.15 -8.19 6.79
N TYR A 286 1.00 -8.54 7.75
CA TYR A 286 2.18 -7.80 8.13
C TYR A 286 3.40 -8.69 8.10
N PHE A 287 4.49 -8.19 7.52
CA PHE A 287 5.80 -8.84 7.49
C PHE A 287 6.82 -7.99 8.26
N ASP A 288 7.51 -8.58 9.24
CA ASP A 288 8.50 -7.89 10.06
C ASP A 288 9.95 -8.03 9.56
N GLY A 289 10.15 -8.69 8.41
CA GLY A 289 11.47 -9.07 7.86
C GLY A 289 11.76 -10.57 7.98
N ALA A 290 11.14 -11.25 8.94
CA ALA A 290 11.33 -12.68 9.21
C ALA A 290 9.99 -13.42 9.42
N ASN A 291 9.08 -12.81 10.16
CA ASN A 291 7.81 -13.40 10.57
C ASN A 291 6.63 -12.68 9.92
N TRP A 292 5.47 -13.31 9.98
CA TRP A 292 4.22 -12.79 9.44
C TRP A 292 3.14 -12.76 10.51
N ALA A 293 2.29 -11.74 10.46
CA ALA A 293 1.02 -11.70 11.17
C ALA A 293 -0.12 -11.47 10.17
N VAL A 294 -1.25 -12.17 10.35
CA VAL A 294 -2.47 -12.00 9.56
C VAL A 294 -3.62 -11.67 10.48
N TYR A 295 -4.31 -10.57 10.19
CA TYR A 295 -5.47 -10.09 10.95
C TYR A 295 -6.71 -10.28 10.10
N ARG A 296 -7.71 -10.98 10.63
CA ARG A 296 -8.95 -11.23 9.92
C ARG A 296 -10.14 -11.41 10.87
N PRO A 297 -11.34 -10.97 10.47
CA PRO A 297 -12.56 -11.34 11.16
C PRO A 297 -12.74 -12.85 11.17
N ALA A 298 -13.56 -13.31 12.12
CA ALA A 298 -13.96 -14.70 12.19
C ALA A 298 -14.56 -15.21 10.88
N LEU A 299 -14.24 -16.43 10.51
CA LEU A 299 -14.93 -17.15 9.45
C LEU A 299 -16.14 -17.88 10.07
N GLY A 300 -17.35 -17.55 9.62
CA GLY A 300 -18.59 -18.12 10.16
C GLY A 300 -18.85 -17.69 11.62
N THR A 301 -19.04 -18.66 12.51
CA THR A 301 -19.35 -18.45 13.94
C THR A 301 -18.12 -18.43 14.85
N GLY A 302 -16.91 -18.47 14.27
CA GLY A 302 -15.66 -18.44 15.03
C GLY A 302 -15.38 -17.08 15.68
N ALA A 303 -14.40 -17.01 16.59
CA ALA A 303 -13.87 -15.76 17.12
C ALA A 303 -12.88 -15.11 16.13
N PRO A 304 -12.70 -13.78 16.17
CA PRO A 304 -11.64 -13.15 15.41
C PRO A 304 -10.27 -13.66 15.84
N GLU A 305 -9.33 -13.73 14.90
CA GLU A 305 -8.00 -14.29 15.17
C GLU A 305 -6.88 -13.47 14.52
N MET A 306 -5.71 -13.50 15.16
CA MET A 306 -4.46 -13.13 14.56
C MET A 306 -3.61 -14.39 14.37
N LEU A 307 -3.25 -14.71 13.13
CA LEU A 307 -2.35 -15.81 12.83
C LEU A 307 -0.92 -15.29 12.77
N VAL A 308 0.00 -15.93 13.48
CA VAL A 308 1.42 -15.61 13.43
C VAL A 308 2.18 -16.79 12.85
N ARG A 309 2.91 -16.55 11.75
CA ARG A 309 3.85 -17.51 11.15
C ARG A 309 5.28 -17.06 11.37
N ASN A 310 6.07 -17.85 12.08
CA ASN A 310 7.47 -17.53 12.30
C ASN A 310 8.37 -17.93 11.11
N ALA A 311 9.64 -17.51 11.14
CA ALA A 311 10.63 -17.80 10.10
C ALA A 311 10.86 -19.31 9.86
N ALA A 312 10.59 -20.16 10.85
CA ALA A 312 10.65 -21.62 10.74
C ALA A 312 9.37 -22.23 10.11
N GLY A 313 8.39 -21.40 9.74
CA GLY A 313 7.13 -21.82 9.12
C GLY A 313 6.05 -22.30 10.12
N ARG A 314 6.31 -22.24 11.43
CA ARG A 314 5.32 -22.61 12.45
C ARG A 314 4.24 -21.52 12.52
N VAL A 315 2.98 -21.94 12.44
CA VAL A 315 1.81 -21.07 12.56
C VAL A 315 1.21 -21.22 13.96
N THR A 316 0.88 -20.09 14.59
CA THR A 316 0.21 -20.02 15.89
C THR A 316 -1.00 -19.08 15.74
N SER A 317 -2.17 -19.51 16.21
CA SER A 317 -3.34 -18.65 16.35
C SER A 317 -3.27 -17.93 17.70
N VAL A 318 -3.44 -16.60 17.65
CA VAL A 318 -3.52 -15.73 18.83
C VAL A 318 -4.95 -15.21 18.91
N PRO A 319 -5.71 -15.53 19.97
CA PRO A 319 -7.04 -14.98 20.18
C PRO A 319 -6.99 -13.46 20.26
N VAL A 320 -7.93 -12.77 19.60
CA VAL A 320 -8.11 -11.34 19.67
C VAL A 320 -9.59 -11.02 19.90
N GLU A 321 -9.87 -9.89 20.55
CA GLU A 321 -11.25 -9.51 20.87
C GLU A 321 -11.98 -8.93 19.67
N THR A 322 -11.24 -8.24 18.80
CA THR A 322 -11.79 -7.50 17.66
C THR A 322 -10.94 -7.73 16.41
N ALA A 323 -11.49 -7.43 15.24
CA ALA A 323 -10.82 -7.57 13.96
C ALA A 323 -11.24 -6.43 12.98
N PRO A 324 -10.55 -6.28 11.83
CA PRO A 324 -11.00 -5.40 10.77
C PRO A 324 -12.43 -5.72 10.33
N ALA A 325 -13.14 -4.73 9.77
CA ALA A 325 -14.55 -4.85 9.38
C ALA A 325 -14.83 -5.96 8.34
N HIS A 326 -13.85 -6.31 7.53
CA HIS A 326 -13.97 -7.33 6.49
C HIS A 326 -12.61 -7.92 6.10
N ASN A 327 -12.62 -9.15 5.53
CA ASN A 327 -11.40 -9.81 5.04
C ASN A 327 -10.88 -9.21 3.71
N TYR A 328 -11.76 -8.68 2.89
CA TYR A 328 -11.35 -8.03 1.64
C TYR A 328 -10.82 -6.64 1.95
N ILE A 329 -9.50 -6.55 2.08
CA ILE A 329 -8.78 -5.32 2.36
C ILE A 329 -8.44 -4.65 1.03
N LEU A 330 -8.83 -3.40 0.86
CA LEU A 330 -8.63 -2.62 -0.36
C LEU A 330 -7.44 -1.68 -0.26
N GLY A 331 -7.22 -1.11 0.93
CA GLY A 331 -6.12 -0.19 1.15
C GLY A 331 -5.80 -0.02 2.63
N LEU A 332 -4.69 0.63 2.90
CA LEU A 332 -4.27 0.96 4.26
C LEU A 332 -3.32 2.15 4.28
N ASP A 333 -3.27 2.84 5.41
CA ASP A 333 -2.23 3.80 5.75
C ASP A 333 -2.01 3.82 7.26
N PHE A 334 -0.86 4.35 7.69
CA PHE A 334 -0.50 4.41 9.10
C PHE A 334 0.37 5.62 9.41
N GLN A 335 0.34 6.05 10.67
CA GLN A 335 1.24 7.06 11.22
C GLN A 335 1.65 6.63 12.63
N GLY A 336 2.94 6.33 12.84
CA GLY A 336 3.39 5.71 14.09
C GLY A 336 2.72 4.36 14.30
N ASP A 337 2.06 4.20 15.44
CA ASP A 337 1.33 2.98 15.81
C ASP A 337 -0.15 3.00 15.38
N ASP A 338 -0.64 4.10 14.81
CA ASP A 338 -2.00 4.22 14.29
C ASP A 338 -2.10 3.59 12.90
N LEU A 339 -2.91 2.55 12.78
CA LEU A 339 -3.15 1.82 11.55
C LEU A 339 -4.61 1.97 11.10
N TRP A 340 -4.82 2.43 9.87
CA TRP A 340 -6.14 2.56 9.28
C TRP A 340 -6.26 1.67 8.05
N VAL A 341 -7.37 0.94 7.94
CA VAL A 341 -7.57 -0.11 6.95
C VAL A 341 -8.90 0.08 6.23
N ALA A 342 -8.81 0.30 4.93
CA ALA A 342 -9.95 0.39 4.02
C ALA A 342 -10.40 -1.00 3.60
N THR A 343 -11.68 -1.32 3.76
CA THR A 343 -12.22 -2.64 3.43
C THR A 343 -13.45 -2.56 2.52
N ALA A 344 -13.87 -3.70 1.99
CA ALA A 344 -15.10 -3.78 1.19
C ALA A 344 -16.39 -3.55 2.00
N LYS A 345 -16.33 -3.48 3.34
CA LYS A 345 -17.50 -3.29 4.22
C LYS A 345 -17.27 -2.31 5.38
N GLY A 346 -16.42 -1.33 5.19
CA GLY A 346 -16.16 -0.27 6.16
C GLY A 346 -14.70 0.11 6.25
N LEU A 347 -14.43 1.07 7.13
CA LEU A 347 -13.11 1.50 7.53
C LEU A 347 -12.81 0.95 8.93
N SER A 348 -11.59 0.50 9.14
CA SER A 348 -11.14 -0.03 10.44
C SER A 348 -9.96 0.78 10.97
N HIS A 349 -10.02 1.13 12.25
CA HIS A 349 -8.93 1.74 12.99
C HIS A 349 -8.32 0.70 13.94
N GLY A 350 -7.08 0.33 13.69
CA GLY A 350 -6.29 -0.55 14.55
C GLY A 350 -5.51 0.26 15.58
N ILE A 351 -5.96 0.21 16.82
CA ILE A 351 -5.32 0.87 17.96
C ILE A 351 -4.33 -0.14 18.59
N HIS A 352 -3.04 0.21 18.54
CA HIS A 352 -1.98 -0.67 19.03
C HIS A 352 -2.14 -0.97 20.52
N ILE A 353 -2.09 -2.25 20.89
CA ILE A 353 -2.12 -2.72 22.27
C ILE A 353 -0.67 -3.04 22.67
N LYS A 354 -0.18 -2.36 23.72
CA LYS A 354 1.15 -2.59 24.30
C LYS A 354 1.18 -3.83 25.18
#